data_0a4cb4522799aa66f58dfd6cf20e2fa1
#
_entry.id   0a4cb4522799aa66f58dfd6cf20e2fa1
#
_cell.length_a   1.000
_cell.length_b   1.000
_cell.length_c   1.000
_cell.angle_alpha   90.00
_cell.angle_beta   90.00
_cell.angle_gamma   90.00
#
_symmetry.space_group_name_H-M   'P 1'
#
loop_
_entity.id
_entity.type
_entity.pdbx_description
1 polymer ?
#
loop_
_entity_poly.entity_id
_entity_poly.type
_entity_poly.pdbx_seq_one_letter_code
_entity_poly.pdbx_strand_id
1 'polypeptide(L)'
;MTRSRPITLLGGAALVPLTAMALAACGSSGGETAAGQAPQPAAARAPQPTAARHAPTVRVRKSRLGRILVNSRGRTLYLFKKDSGTKSACFGACATAWPPLRTSRKPTVGSGAKASLVGTTRRSDGKPQVTYNGHRLYTFIMDKKPGDTKGEGFTAFGAGWFALTAAGTQVSGQSSNSGGGSSSGGGVGY
;
A
#
# COMPACT_ATOMS: atom_id res chain seq x y z
N MET A 1 -4.81 -43.81 17.93
CA MET A 1 -3.60 -44.54 17.51
C MET A 1 -2.62 -43.51 16.97
N THR A 2 -1.65 -43.24 17.78
CA THR A 2 -0.66 -42.16 17.66
C THR A 2 0.54 -42.68 16.86
N ARG A 3 1.02 -41.92 15.87
CA ARG A 3 2.37 -42.11 15.33
C ARG A 3 3.07 -40.79 15.16
N SER A 4 3.89 -40.49 16.17
CA SER A 4 4.92 -39.47 16.13
C SER A 4 6.11 -39.99 15.28
N ARG A 5 6.67 -39.13 14.43
CA ARG A 5 7.96 -39.34 13.76
C ARG A 5 8.97 -38.33 14.28
N PRO A 6 10.16 -38.75 14.69
CA PRO A 6 11.22 -37.83 15.08
C PRO A 6 11.95 -37.31 13.85
N ILE A 7 12.29 -36.02 13.86
CA ILE A 7 13.16 -35.37 12.88
C ILE A 7 14.57 -35.35 13.44
N THR A 8 15.47 -36.02 12.72
CA THR A 8 16.91 -36.11 13.02
C THR A 8 17.59 -34.80 12.57
N LEU A 9 18.27 -34.14 13.52
CA LEU A 9 19.22 -33.05 13.24
C LEU A 9 20.53 -33.64 12.77
N LEU A 10 21.00 -33.27 11.58
CA LEU A 10 22.41 -33.42 11.18
C LEU A 10 23.05 -32.02 11.24
N GLY A 11 24.03 -31.92 12.15
CA GLY A 11 24.94 -30.79 12.23
C GLY A 11 26.00 -30.86 11.13
N GLY A 12 26.33 -29.72 10.55
CA GLY A 12 27.46 -29.54 9.63
C GLY A 12 28.23 -28.31 10.06
N ALA A 13 29.30 -28.52 10.81
CA ALA A 13 30.29 -27.49 11.14
C ALA A 13 31.28 -27.35 9.97
N ALA A 14 31.33 -26.17 9.35
CA ALA A 14 32.38 -25.83 8.39
C ALA A 14 33.36 -24.85 9.04
N LEU A 15 34.58 -25.36 9.29
CA LEU A 15 35.73 -24.58 9.68
C LEU A 15 36.29 -23.83 8.46
N VAL A 16 36.52 -22.52 8.61
CA VAL A 16 37.28 -21.71 7.66
C VAL A 16 38.65 -21.39 8.27
N PRO A 17 39.77 -21.67 7.58
CA PRO A 17 41.10 -21.36 8.12
C PRO A 17 41.49 -19.89 7.87
N LEU A 18 42.01 -19.25 8.91
CA LEU A 18 42.74 -17.99 8.86
C LEU A 18 44.10 -18.20 8.17
N THR A 19 44.36 -17.47 7.10
CA THR A 19 45.73 -17.28 6.59
C THR A 19 46.20 -15.88 6.91
N ALA A 20 47.11 -15.81 7.86
CA ALA A 20 47.93 -14.64 8.15
C ALA A 20 49.05 -14.55 7.12
N MET A 21 49.25 -13.40 6.49
CA MET A 21 50.44 -13.12 5.68
C MET A 21 51.04 -11.81 6.16
N ALA A 22 52.12 -11.95 6.94
CA ALA A 22 53.01 -10.85 7.31
C ALA A 22 54.06 -10.68 6.21
N LEU A 23 54.25 -9.45 5.75
CA LEU A 23 55.42 -9.05 4.98
C LEU A 23 55.93 -7.72 5.52
N ALA A 24 57.03 -7.81 6.19
CA ALA A 24 57.90 -6.70 6.54
C ALA A 24 58.76 -6.35 5.33
N ALA A 25 58.87 -5.05 5.04
CA ALA A 25 59.96 -4.50 4.23
C ALA A 25 60.33 -3.12 4.72
N CYS A 26 61.53 -2.99 5.18
CA CYS A 26 62.26 -1.76 5.50
C CYS A 26 62.58 -1.00 4.21
N GLY A 27 62.68 0.32 4.31
CA GLY A 27 63.55 1.02 3.38
C GLY A 27 63.22 2.48 3.12
N SER A 28 64.09 3.31 3.65
CA SER A 28 64.59 4.57 3.08
C SER A 28 63.84 5.88 3.26
N SER A 29 64.53 6.71 3.98
CA SER A 29 64.51 8.17 4.08
C SER A 29 64.45 8.87 2.73
N GLY A 30 63.59 9.87 2.64
CA GLY A 30 63.57 10.83 1.56
C GLY A 30 62.58 11.93 1.97
N GLY A 31 63.11 13.02 2.47
CA GLY A 31 62.32 14.20 2.70
C GLY A 31 61.81 14.78 1.37
N GLU A 32 60.61 15.24 1.32
CA GLU A 32 60.18 16.28 0.38
C GLU A 32 58.86 16.90 0.82
N THR A 33 58.92 18.19 1.08
CA THR A 33 57.89 19.22 0.94
C THR A 33 56.41 18.84 1.13
N ALA A 34 55.93 19.33 2.27
CA ALA A 34 54.49 19.49 2.50
C ALA A 34 53.87 20.40 1.41
N ALA A 35 53.31 19.77 0.38
CA ALA A 35 52.33 20.41 -0.46
C ALA A 35 51.00 20.41 0.29
N GLY A 36 50.61 21.61 0.76
CA GLY A 36 49.33 21.80 1.43
C GLY A 36 48.18 21.37 0.55
N GLN A 37 47.52 20.27 0.93
CA GLN A 37 46.21 19.96 0.42
C GLN A 37 45.26 21.04 0.94
N ALA A 38 44.84 21.92 0.05
CA ALA A 38 43.74 22.83 0.30
C ALA A 38 42.51 22.02 0.78
N PRO A 39 41.82 22.46 1.83
CA PRO A 39 40.60 21.83 2.26
C PRO A 39 39.61 21.88 1.09
N GLN A 40 39.26 20.69 0.53
CA GLN A 40 38.17 20.59 -0.41
C GLN A 40 36.91 21.13 0.27
N PRO A 41 36.22 22.10 -0.33
CA PRO A 41 34.94 22.52 0.21
C PRO A 41 34.03 21.32 0.28
N ALA A 42 33.60 20.95 1.49
CA ALA A 42 32.60 19.95 1.72
C ALA A 42 31.41 20.31 0.84
N ALA A 43 31.19 19.51 -0.21
CA ALA A 43 30.04 19.68 -1.09
C ALA A 43 28.80 19.72 -0.20
N ALA A 44 28.25 20.91 -0.04
CA ALA A 44 27.01 21.10 0.70
C ALA A 44 25.98 20.18 0.05
N ARG A 45 25.69 19.08 0.74
CA ARG A 45 24.65 18.13 0.35
C ARG A 45 23.37 18.93 0.24
N ALA A 46 22.94 19.21 -0.99
CA ALA A 46 21.68 19.90 -1.24
C ALA A 46 20.60 19.24 -0.38
N PRO A 47 19.76 20.01 0.32
CA PRO A 47 18.70 19.45 1.12
C PRO A 47 17.84 18.64 0.18
N GLN A 48 17.87 17.31 0.34
CA GLN A 48 16.92 16.44 -0.34
C GLN A 48 15.54 16.94 0.10
N PRO A 49 14.61 17.18 -0.85
CA PRO A 49 13.28 17.56 -0.47
C PRO A 49 12.75 16.45 0.43
N THR A 50 12.74 16.71 1.72
CA THR A 50 11.98 15.91 2.66
C THR A 50 10.56 15.98 2.14
N ALA A 51 10.12 14.89 1.46
CA ALA A 51 8.73 14.74 1.08
C ALA A 51 7.96 15.00 2.36
N ALA A 52 7.40 16.19 2.47
CA ALA A 52 6.64 16.61 3.63
C ALA A 52 5.68 15.48 3.89
N ARG A 53 5.79 14.85 5.04
CA ARG A 53 4.95 13.70 5.42
C ARG A 53 3.58 14.27 5.74
N HIS A 54 2.90 14.72 4.68
CA HIS A 54 1.54 15.20 4.77
C HIS A 54 0.67 14.04 5.26
N ALA A 55 -0.20 14.34 6.21
CA ALA A 55 -1.21 13.38 6.61
C ALA A 55 -1.99 12.94 5.37
N PRO A 56 -2.31 11.64 5.23
CA PRO A 56 -3.08 11.18 4.09
C PRO A 56 -4.44 11.87 4.08
N THR A 57 -4.83 12.37 2.91
CA THR A 57 -6.09 13.06 2.71
C THR A 57 -7.10 12.11 2.07
N VAL A 58 -8.32 12.09 2.59
CA VAL A 58 -9.47 11.41 1.98
C VAL A 58 -10.42 12.49 1.45
N ARG A 59 -10.73 12.44 0.16
CA ARG A 59 -11.64 13.38 -0.50
C ARG A 59 -12.51 12.67 -1.52
N VAL A 60 -13.54 13.34 -2.00
CA VAL A 60 -14.45 12.84 -3.04
C VAL A 60 -14.09 13.45 -4.39
N ARG A 61 -14.15 12.63 -5.43
CA ARG A 61 -13.99 13.05 -6.82
C ARG A 61 -15.07 12.41 -7.69
N LYS A 62 -15.51 13.14 -8.72
CA LYS A 62 -16.35 12.59 -9.79
C LYS A 62 -15.50 11.66 -10.68
N SER A 63 -16.02 10.49 -10.98
CA SER A 63 -15.42 9.46 -11.86
C SER A 63 -16.52 8.83 -12.73
N ARG A 64 -16.15 7.88 -13.57
CA ARG A 64 -17.12 7.05 -14.31
C ARG A 64 -18.02 6.21 -13.40
N LEU A 65 -17.58 5.96 -12.16
CA LEU A 65 -18.34 5.23 -11.14
C LEU A 65 -19.20 6.16 -10.26
N GLY A 66 -19.38 7.42 -10.66
CA GLY A 66 -20.02 8.43 -9.84
C GLY A 66 -19.04 9.13 -8.91
N ARG A 67 -19.52 9.53 -7.72
CA ARG A 67 -18.72 10.24 -6.71
C ARG A 67 -18.04 9.24 -5.78
N ILE A 68 -16.73 9.07 -5.91
CA ILE A 68 -15.94 8.09 -5.18
C ILE A 68 -14.87 8.75 -4.31
N LEU A 69 -14.38 8.00 -3.32
CA LEU A 69 -13.27 8.40 -2.49
C LEU A 69 -11.94 8.29 -3.25
N VAL A 70 -11.10 9.30 -3.09
CA VAL A 70 -9.73 9.33 -3.60
C VAL A 70 -8.79 9.89 -2.54
N ASN A 71 -7.50 9.57 -2.66
CA ASN A 71 -6.46 10.17 -1.83
C ASN A 71 -6.01 11.55 -2.35
N SER A 72 -5.04 12.18 -1.70
CA SER A 72 -4.47 13.47 -2.10
C SER A 72 -3.95 13.52 -3.54
N ARG A 73 -3.47 12.38 -4.06
CA ARG A 73 -2.97 12.24 -5.43
C ARG A 73 -4.07 11.93 -6.45
N GLY A 74 -5.34 11.87 -6.02
CA GLY A 74 -6.46 11.51 -6.88
C GLY A 74 -6.58 10.03 -7.22
N ARG A 75 -5.83 9.15 -6.53
CA ARG A 75 -5.96 7.70 -6.67
C ARG A 75 -7.19 7.20 -5.96
N THR A 76 -7.92 6.30 -6.59
CA THR A 76 -9.14 5.68 -6.05
C THR A 76 -8.84 4.91 -4.76
N LEU A 77 -9.75 5.00 -3.82
CA LEU A 77 -9.69 4.30 -2.55
C LEU A 77 -10.71 3.16 -2.55
N TYR A 78 -10.20 1.97 -2.22
CA TYR A 78 -10.95 0.71 -2.24
C TYR A 78 -11.11 0.14 -0.85
N LEU A 79 -12.18 -0.60 -0.64
CA LEU A 79 -12.36 -1.55 0.46
C LEU A 79 -12.04 -2.97 -0.02
N PHE A 80 -11.71 -3.84 0.90
CA PHE A 80 -11.54 -5.27 0.69
C PHE A 80 -12.60 -6.04 1.47
N LYS A 81 -13.41 -6.83 0.78
CA LYS A 81 -14.55 -7.55 1.39
C LYS A 81 -14.13 -8.63 2.41
N LYS A 82 -12.89 -9.06 2.37
CA LYS A 82 -12.35 -10.04 3.34
C LYS A 82 -11.93 -9.39 4.67
N ASP A 83 -11.77 -8.08 4.71
CA ASP A 83 -11.48 -7.38 5.96
C ASP A 83 -12.68 -7.50 6.90
N SER A 84 -12.41 -7.77 8.18
CA SER A 84 -13.46 -7.95 9.19
C SER A 84 -13.16 -7.10 10.41
N GLY A 85 -14.07 -6.22 10.77
CA GLY A 85 -13.97 -5.33 11.92
C GLY A 85 -12.61 -4.62 11.99
N THR A 86 -11.86 -4.87 13.08
CA THR A 86 -10.53 -4.27 13.29
C THR A 86 -9.38 -5.05 12.64
N LYS A 87 -9.64 -6.17 11.94
CA LYS A 87 -8.61 -7.03 11.35
C LYS A 87 -8.49 -6.82 9.84
N SER A 88 -7.29 -6.57 9.34
CA SER A 88 -7.00 -6.62 7.91
C SER A 88 -6.68 -8.05 7.51
N ALA A 89 -7.17 -8.48 6.35
CA ALA A 89 -6.82 -9.75 5.72
C ALA A 89 -5.79 -9.59 4.59
N CYS A 90 -5.31 -8.36 4.34
CA CYS A 90 -4.41 -8.05 3.24
C CYS A 90 -2.98 -7.79 3.72
N PHE A 91 -2.08 -8.79 3.54
CA PHE A 91 -0.66 -8.76 3.89
C PHE A 91 0.19 -9.33 2.74
N GLY A 92 1.51 -9.20 2.83
CA GLY A 92 2.44 -9.75 1.85
C GLY A 92 2.12 -9.30 0.43
N ALA A 93 1.98 -10.26 -0.50
CA ALA A 93 1.66 -10.02 -1.91
C ALA A 93 0.37 -9.20 -2.10
N CYS A 94 -0.65 -9.42 -1.25
CA CYS A 94 -1.86 -8.60 -1.25
C CYS A 94 -1.55 -7.13 -0.98
N ALA A 95 -0.80 -6.81 0.05
CA ALA A 95 -0.45 -5.43 0.40
C ALA A 95 0.51 -4.77 -0.61
N THR A 96 1.21 -5.57 -1.41
CA THR A 96 2.01 -5.08 -2.54
C THR A 96 1.11 -4.67 -3.71
N ALA A 97 0.13 -5.50 -4.07
CA ALA A 97 -0.82 -5.21 -5.14
C ALA A 97 -1.85 -4.14 -4.73
N TRP A 98 -2.24 -4.15 -3.45
CA TRP A 98 -3.22 -3.24 -2.85
C TRP A 98 -2.61 -2.52 -1.64
N PRO A 99 -1.78 -1.50 -1.87
CA PRO A 99 -1.14 -0.78 -0.79
C PRO A 99 -2.14 -0.16 0.18
N PRO A 100 -2.08 -0.49 1.48
CA PRO A 100 -2.93 0.13 2.48
C PRO A 100 -2.65 1.63 2.60
N LEU A 101 -3.68 2.45 2.75
CA LEU A 101 -3.54 3.88 3.04
C LEU A 101 -3.08 4.05 4.48
N ARG A 102 -1.77 4.06 4.68
CA ARG A 102 -1.15 4.20 6.01
C ARG A 102 -1.07 5.64 6.45
N THR A 103 -1.03 5.83 7.77
CA THR A 103 -0.83 7.15 8.37
C THR A 103 0.04 7.05 9.62
N SER A 104 0.80 8.09 9.90
CA SER A 104 1.45 8.31 11.21
C SER A 104 0.82 9.47 11.99
N ARG A 105 -0.18 10.13 11.39
CA ARG A 105 -0.87 11.30 11.93
C ARG A 105 -2.38 11.16 11.68
N LYS A 106 -3.17 12.02 12.32
CA LYS A 106 -4.59 12.12 12.03
C LYS A 106 -4.80 12.38 10.54
N PRO A 107 -5.61 11.58 9.82
CA PRO A 107 -5.92 11.82 8.42
C PRO A 107 -6.62 13.15 8.22
N THR A 108 -6.37 13.81 7.10
CA THR A 108 -7.09 15.02 6.71
C THR A 108 -8.28 14.68 5.82
N VAL A 109 -9.29 15.53 5.89
CA VAL A 109 -10.53 15.37 5.13
C VAL A 109 -10.59 16.50 4.11
N GLY A 110 -10.68 16.13 2.84
CA GLY A 110 -10.85 17.07 1.73
C GLY A 110 -12.31 17.18 1.29
N SER A 111 -12.52 17.92 0.20
CA SER A 111 -13.85 18.23 -0.31
C SER A 111 -14.73 17.00 -0.54
N GLY A 112 -15.97 17.09 -0.09
CA GLY A 112 -17.01 16.08 -0.29
C GLY A 112 -16.91 14.82 0.57
N ALA A 113 -15.83 14.61 1.31
CA ALA A 113 -15.73 13.54 2.30
C ALA A 113 -16.29 14.00 3.66
N LYS A 114 -16.81 13.06 4.42
CA LYS A 114 -17.38 13.33 5.76
C LYS A 114 -16.36 13.03 6.84
N ALA A 115 -16.03 14.04 7.65
CA ALA A 115 -15.04 13.92 8.71
C ALA A 115 -15.42 12.86 9.76
N SER A 116 -16.72 12.73 10.05
CA SER A 116 -17.28 11.74 10.98
C SER A 116 -17.06 10.29 10.54
N LEU A 117 -16.81 10.05 9.25
CA LEU A 117 -16.59 8.71 8.72
C LEU A 117 -15.09 8.34 8.63
N VAL A 118 -14.19 9.33 8.75
CA VAL A 118 -12.74 9.09 8.70
C VAL A 118 -12.23 8.63 10.06
N GLY A 119 -11.53 7.52 10.08
CA GLY A 119 -10.92 6.96 11.27
C GLY A 119 -9.57 6.34 10.98
N THR A 120 -9.02 5.70 11.98
CA THR A 120 -7.79 4.90 11.88
C THR A 120 -7.94 3.61 12.67
N THR A 121 -7.28 2.57 12.20
CA THR A 121 -7.19 1.29 12.90
C THR A 121 -5.78 0.74 12.81
N ARG A 122 -5.33 -0.02 13.80
CA ARG A 122 -4.03 -0.68 13.75
C ARG A 122 -4.13 -1.97 12.93
N ARG A 123 -3.14 -2.20 12.12
CA ARG A 123 -2.90 -3.48 11.45
C ARG A 123 -2.15 -4.42 12.41
N SER A 124 -2.10 -5.72 12.11
CA SER A 124 -1.33 -6.68 12.92
C SER A 124 0.18 -6.40 12.93
N ASP A 125 0.70 -5.68 11.91
CA ASP A 125 2.07 -5.18 11.86
C ASP A 125 2.29 -3.90 12.72
N GLY A 126 1.31 -3.54 13.56
CA GLY A 126 1.33 -2.38 14.44
C GLY A 126 1.15 -1.03 13.74
N LYS A 127 1.15 -1.00 12.39
CA LYS A 127 1.08 0.26 11.63
C LYS A 127 -0.35 0.75 11.49
N PRO A 128 -0.62 2.05 11.73
CA PRO A 128 -1.95 2.61 11.56
C PRO A 128 -2.35 2.68 10.09
N GLN A 129 -3.59 2.35 9.80
CA GLN A 129 -4.23 2.46 8.49
C GLN A 129 -5.48 3.31 8.57
N VAL A 130 -5.70 4.16 7.59
CA VAL A 130 -6.90 4.99 7.48
C VAL A 130 -8.11 4.11 7.20
N THR A 131 -9.22 4.46 7.84
CA THR A 131 -10.54 3.87 7.58
C THR A 131 -11.53 4.95 7.13
N TYR A 132 -12.58 4.52 6.48
CA TYR A 132 -13.74 5.36 6.16
C TYR A 132 -15.01 4.54 6.34
N ASN A 133 -15.93 5.02 7.16
CA ASN A 133 -17.12 4.29 7.56
C ASN A 133 -16.81 2.85 8.04
N GLY A 134 -15.75 2.70 8.85
CA GLY A 134 -15.29 1.40 9.33
C GLY A 134 -14.48 0.55 8.32
N HIS A 135 -14.54 0.86 7.03
CA HIS A 135 -13.78 0.14 6.00
C HIS A 135 -12.33 0.62 5.93
N ARG A 136 -11.37 -0.31 5.91
CA ARG A 136 -9.97 -0.01 5.64
C ARG A 136 -9.79 0.45 4.21
N LEU A 137 -8.93 1.45 4.02
CA LEU A 137 -8.70 2.05 2.72
C LEU A 137 -7.41 1.53 2.10
N TYR A 138 -7.51 1.19 0.82
CA TYR A 138 -6.41 0.72 -0.01
C TYR A 138 -6.37 1.48 -1.33
N THR A 139 -5.20 1.52 -1.96
CA THR A 139 -5.05 1.91 -3.36
C THR A 139 -4.76 0.66 -4.19
N PHE A 140 -4.90 0.76 -5.53
CA PHE A 140 -4.56 -0.33 -6.43
C PHE A 140 -3.31 0.03 -7.24
N ILE A 141 -2.36 -0.90 -7.35
CA ILE A 141 -1.08 -0.65 -8.04
C ILE A 141 -1.26 -0.38 -9.53
N MET A 142 -2.32 -0.91 -10.14
CA MET A 142 -2.62 -0.72 -11.57
C MET A 142 -3.35 0.59 -11.88
N ASP A 143 -3.82 1.32 -10.88
CA ASP A 143 -4.32 2.68 -11.03
C ASP A 143 -3.12 3.62 -11.16
N LYS A 144 -2.71 3.95 -12.38
CA LYS A 144 -1.50 4.76 -12.63
C LYS A 144 -1.78 6.26 -12.68
N LYS A 145 -2.99 6.66 -12.99
CA LYS A 145 -3.42 8.06 -13.15
C LYS A 145 -4.53 8.42 -12.18
N PRO A 146 -4.67 9.71 -11.82
CA PRO A 146 -5.84 10.20 -11.10
C PRO A 146 -7.12 9.87 -11.86
N GLY A 147 -8.08 9.24 -11.17
CA GLY A 147 -9.36 8.83 -11.76
C GLY A 147 -9.38 7.41 -12.34
N ASP A 148 -8.26 6.71 -12.39
CA ASP A 148 -8.26 5.27 -12.68
C ASP A 148 -9.10 4.53 -11.64
N THR A 149 -9.88 3.55 -12.10
CA THR A 149 -10.76 2.72 -11.26
C THR A 149 -10.68 1.25 -11.67
N LYS A 150 -9.48 0.78 -12.02
CA LYS A 150 -9.25 -0.58 -12.52
C LYS A 150 -9.44 -1.66 -11.47
N GLY A 151 -9.47 -1.26 -10.20
CA GLY A 151 -9.70 -2.15 -9.09
C GLY A 151 -11.17 -2.40 -8.76
N GLU A 152 -12.10 -1.68 -9.41
CA GLU A 152 -13.54 -1.85 -9.15
C GLU A 152 -14.03 -3.22 -9.56
N GLY A 153 -14.69 -3.92 -8.63
CA GLY A 153 -15.21 -5.26 -8.86
C GLY A 153 -14.14 -6.34 -9.02
N PHE A 154 -12.86 -6.01 -8.83
CA PHE A 154 -11.77 -6.96 -9.00
C PHE A 154 -11.79 -8.02 -7.88
N THR A 155 -11.76 -9.29 -8.24
CA THR A 155 -11.69 -10.39 -7.28
C THR A 155 -10.28 -10.93 -7.20
N ALA A 156 -9.66 -10.81 -6.04
CA ALA A 156 -8.32 -11.34 -5.76
C ALA A 156 -8.14 -11.58 -4.26
N PHE A 157 -7.21 -12.44 -3.90
CA PHE A 157 -6.86 -12.79 -2.50
C PHE A 157 -8.06 -13.31 -1.70
N GLY A 158 -9.04 -13.90 -2.42
CA GLY A 158 -10.19 -14.59 -1.85
C GLY A 158 -11.40 -13.71 -1.56
N ALA A 159 -11.45 -12.46 -2.07
CA ALA A 159 -12.65 -11.63 -2.01
C ALA A 159 -12.62 -10.47 -3.02
N GLY A 160 -13.75 -9.78 -3.15
CA GLY A 160 -13.90 -8.63 -4.03
C GLY A 160 -13.32 -7.34 -3.46
N TRP A 161 -12.90 -6.46 -4.36
CA TRP A 161 -12.40 -5.11 -4.11
C TRP A 161 -13.35 -4.09 -4.73
N PHE A 162 -13.73 -3.08 -3.99
CA PHE A 162 -14.72 -2.10 -4.45
C PHE A 162 -14.32 -0.68 -4.05
N ALA A 163 -14.47 0.27 -4.96
CA ALA A 163 -14.34 1.69 -4.64
C ALA A 163 -15.43 2.12 -3.65
N LEU A 164 -15.12 3.10 -2.83
CA LEU A 164 -16.07 3.65 -1.86
C LEU A 164 -16.71 4.94 -2.36
N THR A 165 -18.00 5.07 -2.08
CA THR A 165 -18.76 6.30 -2.28
C THR A 165 -18.47 7.32 -1.18
N ALA A 166 -18.97 8.55 -1.33
CA ALA A 166 -18.93 9.57 -0.29
C ALA A 166 -19.70 9.18 0.99
N ALA A 167 -20.63 8.24 0.90
CA ALA A 167 -21.35 7.69 2.05
C ALA A 167 -20.55 6.61 2.78
N GLY A 168 -19.45 6.15 2.20
CA GLY A 168 -18.64 5.07 2.77
C GLY A 168 -19.22 3.68 2.51
N THR A 169 -20.04 3.54 1.51
CA THR A 169 -20.53 2.26 0.98
C THR A 169 -19.73 1.89 -0.25
N GLN A 170 -19.66 0.60 -0.58
CA GLN A 170 -19.13 0.20 -1.88
C GLN A 170 -19.95 0.84 -3.02
N VAL A 171 -19.26 1.14 -4.12
CA VAL A 171 -19.96 1.49 -5.35
C VAL A 171 -20.82 0.29 -5.74
N SER A 172 -22.11 0.51 -5.92
CA SER A 172 -22.96 -0.50 -6.55
C SER A 172 -22.49 -0.62 -7.98
N GLY A 173 -21.98 -1.77 -8.38
CA GLY A 173 -21.60 -2.00 -9.77
C GLY A 173 -22.77 -1.57 -10.62
N GLN A 174 -22.50 -0.75 -11.64
CA GLN A 174 -23.41 -0.68 -12.75
C GLN A 174 -23.41 -2.09 -13.33
N SER A 175 -24.37 -2.91 -12.91
CA SER A 175 -24.75 -4.09 -13.67
C SER A 175 -24.92 -3.56 -15.08
N SER A 176 -24.02 -3.93 -15.97
CA SER A 176 -24.25 -3.84 -17.39
C SER A 176 -25.65 -4.37 -17.59
N ASN A 177 -26.56 -3.47 -17.89
CA ASN A 177 -27.94 -3.77 -18.21
C ASN A 177 -27.90 -4.61 -19.47
N SER A 178 -27.75 -5.92 -19.29
CA SER A 178 -28.06 -6.90 -20.31
C SER A 178 -29.57 -6.84 -20.44
N GLY A 179 -30.03 -6.27 -21.56
CA GLY A 179 -31.41 -6.06 -21.87
C GLY A 179 -32.27 -7.28 -21.61
N GLY A 180 -33.05 -7.20 -20.57
CA GLY A 180 -34.21 -8.04 -20.36
C GLY A 180 -35.39 -7.35 -21.03
N GLY A 181 -35.69 -7.77 -22.25
CA GLY A 181 -36.88 -7.32 -22.95
C GLY A 181 -38.14 -7.61 -22.12
N SER A 182 -38.82 -6.59 -21.70
CA SER A 182 -40.21 -6.70 -21.23
C SER A 182 -41.08 -7.10 -22.39
N SER A 183 -41.39 -8.38 -22.47
CA SER A 183 -42.51 -8.85 -23.30
C SER A 183 -43.81 -8.46 -22.58
N SER A 184 -44.40 -7.34 -23.01
CA SER A 184 -45.78 -7.02 -22.68
C SER A 184 -46.69 -8.01 -23.44
N GLY A 185 -47.09 -9.09 -22.78
CA GLY A 185 -48.17 -9.91 -23.22
C GLY A 185 -49.51 -9.23 -23.06
N GLY A 186 -49.99 -8.58 -24.09
CA GLY A 186 -51.38 -8.14 -24.17
C GLY A 186 -52.31 -9.34 -24.31
N GLY A 187 -53.00 -9.68 -23.22
CA GLY A 187 -54.10 -10.59 -23.24
C GLY A 187 -55.37 -9.82 -23.65
N VAL A 188 -55.83 -10.03 -24.86
CA VAL A 188 -57.19 -9.67 -25.26
C VAL A 188 -58.09 -10.86 -24.94
N GLY A 189 -58.97 -10.66 -23.91
CA GLY A 189 -60.05 -11.59 -23.61
C GLY A 189 -61.28 -11.20 -24.39
N TYR A 190 -61.95 -12.22 -24.86
CA TYR A 190 -63.34 -12.19 -25.25
C TYR A 190 -64.16 -12.70 -24.09
#